data_53a213ac3ad9ff3bafd8f42dfb5f42fb
#
_entry.id   53a213ac3ad9ff3bafd8f42dfb5f42fb
#
_cell.length_a   1.000
_cell.length_b   1.000
_cell.length_c   1.000
_cell.angle_alpha   90.00
_cell.angle_beta   90.00
_cell.angle_gamma   90.00
#
_symmetry.space_group_name_H-M   'P 1'
#
loop_
_entity.id
_entity.type
_entity.pdbx_description
1 polymer ?
#
loop_
_entity_poly.entity_id
_entity_poly.type
_entity_poly.pdbx_seq_one_letter_code
_entity_poly.pdbx_strand_id
1 'polypeptide(L)'
;MPEFLPSETLPSGKLPQHLLTRLLQKHTQSTDPRLLVGPGFGEDAAVIDFGDTCLVAKTDPITFATDQLGWYAVHVNANDIAAMGATPKWFLSTVIAPQHMATPALFDQILGQIQQACADLNITVAGGHTEITTGIDRPLVVGQMLGEVRAGRVIRSSGLQAGDAL
;
A
#
# COMPACT_ATOMS: atom_id res chain seq x y z
N MET A 1 26.32 -7.76 -11.13
CA MET A 1 25.68 -6.52 -10.65
C MET A 1 26.41 -6.06 -9.41
N PRO A 2 26.66 -4.78 -9.19
CA PRO A 2 27.36 -4.31 -8.01
C PRO A 2 26.59 -4.77 -6.76
N GLU A 3 27.27 -5.44 -5.86
CA GLU A 3 26.76 -5.86 -4.58
C GLU A 3 26.94 -4.68 -3.62
N PHE A 4 25.84 -4.17 -3.03
CA PHE A 4 25.94 -3.11 -2.03
C PHE A 4 26.71 -3.62 -0.82
N LEU A 5 27.66 -2.83 -0.34
CA LEU A 5 28.33 -3.11 0.91
C LEU A 5 27.33 -3.03 2.08
N PRO A 6 27.44 -3.86 3.12
CA PRO A 6 26.51 -3.86 4.25
C PRO A 6 26.36 -2.51 4.97
N SER A 7 27.37 -1.65 4.86
CA SER A 7 27.42 -0.30 5.47
C SER A 7 27.09 0.84 4.49
N GLU A 8 26.78 0.53 3.23
CA GLU A 8 26.50 1.56 2.22
C GLU A 8 25.09 2.10 2.39
N THR A 9 24.95 3.43 2.40
CA THR A 9 23.64 4.09 2.44
C THR A 9 23.00 4.05 1.07
N LEU A 10 21.71 3.75 1.03
CA LEU A 10 20.94 3.70 -0.20
C LEU A 10 20.30 5.05 -0.51
N PRO A 11 20.09 5.38 -1.79
CA PRO A 11 19.38 6.61 -2.18
C PRO A 11 17.92 6.57 -1.76
N SER A 12 17.31 7.75 -1.62
CA SER A 12 15.88 7.90 -1.38
C SER A 12 15.06 7.24 -2.49
N GLY A 13 13.95 6.60 -2.14
CA GLY A 13 13.05 5.95 -3.07
C GLY A 13 12.81 4.48 -2.73
N LYS A 14 12.35 3.71 -3.73
CA LYS A 14 12.16 2.26 -3.58
C LYS A 14 13.52 1.55 -3.50
N LEU A 15 13.57 0.46 -2.74
CA LEU A 15 14.77 -0.40 -2.73
C LEU A 15 15.10 -0.87 -4.15
N PRO A 16 16.40 -0.94 -4.52
CA PRO A 16 16.82 -1.54 -5.79
C PRO A 16 16.25 -2.95 -5.94
N GLN A 17 15.73 -3.25 -7.14
CA GLN A 17 15.01 -4.51 -7.41
C GLN A 17 15.76 -5.76 -6.94
N HIS A 18 17.04 -5.89 -7.28
CA HIS A 18 17.84 -7.06 -6.93
C HIS A 18 18.02 -7.22 -5.41
N LEU A 19 18.13 -6.09 -4.69
CA LEU A 19 18.23 -6.10 -3.23
C LEU A 19 16.89 -6.50 -2.61
N LEU A 20 15.79 -5.90 -3.06
CA LEU A 20 14.44 -6.23 -2.58
C LEU A 20 14.15 -7.72 -2.81
N THR A 21 14.37 -8.23 -4.03
CA THR A 21 14.14 -9.65 -4.36
C THR A 21 14.91 -10.58 -3.43
N ARG A 22 16.20 -10.31 -3.20
CA ARG A 22 17.03 -11.10 -2.28
C ARG A 22 16.51 -11.09 -0.84
N LEU A 23 16.12 -9.92 -0.35
CA LEU A 23 15.57 -9.77 1.02
C LEU A 23 14.24 -10.48 1.19
N LEU A 24 13.34 -10.36 0.21
CA LEU A 24 12.06 -11.07 0.22
C LEU A 24 12.27 -12.59 0.22
N GLN A 25 13.12 -13.12 -0.65
CA GLN A 25 13.44 -14.54 -0.69
C GLN A 25 14.01 -15.06 0.64
N LYS A 26 14.78 -14.23 1.32
CA LYS A 26 15.42 -14.61 2.60
C LYS A 26 14.46 -14.55 3.79
N HIS A 27 13.54 -13.59 3.81
CA HIS A 27 12.82 -13.23 5.05
C HIS A 27 11.29 -13.39 4.96
N THR A 28 10.70 -13.62 3.78
CA THR A 28 9.25 -13.68 3.60
C THR A 28 8.75 -15.01 3.04
N GLN A 29 9.33 -16.12 3.50
CA GLN A 29 8.80 -17.44 3.12
C GLN A 29 7.49 -17.68 3.87
N SER A 30 6.41 -17.86 3.11
CA SER A 30 5.09 -18.22 3.67
C SER A 30 4.81 -19.71 3.43
N THR A 31 4.26 -20.35 4.44
CA THR A 31 3.73 -21.71 4.37
C THR A 31 2.21 -21.76 4.39
N ASP A 32 1.53 -20.61 4.46
CA ASP A 32 0.06 -20.56 4.44
C ASP A 32 -0.45 -20.82 3.00
N PRO A 33 -1.13 -21.95 2.76
CA PRO A 33 -1.64 -22.29 1.42
C PRO A 33 -2.72 -21.35 0.91
N ARG A 34 -3.34 -20.54 1.78
CA ARG A 34 -4.32 -19.53 1.38
C ARG A 34 -3.68 -18.27 0.82
N LEU A 35 -2.38 -18.04 1.03
CA LEU A 35 -1.68 -16.90 0.43
C LEU A 35 -1.38 -17.21 -1.05
N LEU A 36 -2.31 -16.83 -1.93
CA LEU A 36 -2.21 -17.11 -3.37
C LEU A 36 -1.18 -16.21 -4.08
N VAL A 37 -1.08 -14.96 -3.64
CA VAL A 37 -0.07 -13.98 -4.08
C VAL A 37 0.58 -13.40 -2.83
N GLY A 38 1.85 -13.73 -2.63
CA GLY A 38 2.66 -13.24 -1.53
C GLY A 38 3.60 -12.12 -1.96
N PRO A 39 4.51 -11.70 -1.05
CA PRO A 39 5.47 -10.65 -1.35
C PRO A 39 6.39 -11.06 -2.50
N GLY A 40 6.39 -10.26 -3.57
CA GLY A 40 7.19 -10.48 -4.76
C GLY A 40 7.47 -9.17 -5.48
N PHE A 41 8.56 -9.14 -6.26
CA PHE A 41 8.82 -7.99 -7.12
C PHE A 41 7.81 -7.97 -8.27
N GLY A 42 7.15 -6.82 -8.45
CA GLY A 42 6.14 -6.63 -9.49
C GLY A 42 4.72 -7.03 -9.09
N GLU A 43 4.50 -7.58 -7.90
CA GLU A 43 3.16 -7.81 -7.38
C GLU A 43 2.69 -6.56 -6.60
N ASP A 44 1.51 -6.05 -6.96
CA ASP A 44 0.99 -4.80 -6.39
C ASP A 44 0.33 -5.01 -5.03
N ALA A 45 -0.27 -6.18 -4.79
CA ALA A 45 -0.95 -6.49 -3.54
C ALA A 45 -0.86 -7.98 -3.19
N ALA A 46 -1.05 -8.29 -1.92
CA ALA A 46 -1.23 -9.67 -1.46
C ALA A 46 -2.64 -10.17 -1.77
N VAL A 47 -2.76 -11.46 -2.11
CA VAL A 47 -4.05 -12.12 -2.35
C VAL A 47 -4.20 -13.32 -1.44
N ILE A 48 -5.26 -13.34 -0.66
CA ILE A 48 -5.54 -14.38 0.33
C ILE A 48 -6.87 -15.05 -0.04
N ASP A 49 -6.88 -16.38 -0.06
CA ASP A 49 -8.07 -17.19 -0.36
C ASP A 49 -9.04 -17.21 0.83
N PHE A 50 -10.29 -16.88 0.56
CA PHE A 50 -11.43 -16.98 1.49
C PHE A 50 -12.57 -17.84 0.91
N GLY A 51 -12.26 -18.77 0.03
CA GLY A 51 -13.20 -19.67 -0.62
C GLY A 51 -13.73 -19.10 -1.92
N ASP A 52 -15.01 -18.69 -2.00
CA ASP A 52 -15.63 -18.13 -3.21
C ASP A 52 -15.08 -16.75 -3.59
N THR A 53 -14.42 -16.07 -2.66
CA THR A 53 -13.79 -14.76 -2.82
C THR A 53 -12.34 -14.78 -2.33
N CYS A 54 -11.52 -13.89 -2.88
CA CYS A 54 -10.20 -13.59 -2.36
C CYS A 54 -10.21 -12.20 -1.72
N LEU A 55 -9.53 -12.07 -0.59
CA LEU A 55 -9.17 -10.79 -0.01
C LEU A 55 -7.89 -10.30 -0.67
N VAL A 56 -7.92 -9.07 -1.17
CA VAL A 56 -6.74 -8.38 -1.71
C VAL A 56 -6.34 -7.30 -0.73
N ALA A 57 -5.07 -7.31 -0.30
CA ALA A 57 -4.57 -6.41 0.73
C ALA A 57 -3.31 -5.67 0.25
N LYS A 58 -3.34 -4.34 0.39
CA LYS A 58 -2.25 -3.44 0.00
C LYS A 58 -1.92 -2.45 1.11
N THR A 59 -0.65 -2.06 1.17
CA THR A 59 -0.21 -0.91 1.98
C THR A 59 0.81 -0.09 1.22
N ASP A 60 0.57 1.22 1.13
CA ASP A 60 1.53 2.19 0.60
C ASP A 60 1.57 3.47 1.43
N PRO A 61 2.76 4.03 1.69
CA PRO A 61 2.93 5.31 2.34
C PRO A 61 2.91 6.47 1.34
N ILE A 62 2.39 7.61 1.76
CA ILE A 62 2.57 8.90 1.11
C ILE A 62 3.60 9.69 1.89
N THR A 63 4.77 9.91 1.29
CA THR A 63 5.96 10.49 1.96
C THR A 63 6.46 11.79 1.34
N PHE A 64 6.10 12.09 0.10
CA PHE A 64 6.62 13.25 -0.65
C PHE A 64 5.59 14.35 -0.90
N ALA A 65 4.28 14.05 -0.81
CA ALA A 65 3.25 15.07 -0.95
C ALA A 65 3.22 15.98 0.28
N THR A 66 2.95 17.27 0.07
CA THR A 66 2.80 18.28 1.13
C THR A 66 1.34 18.72 1.30
N ASP A 67 0.52 18.48 0.29
CA ASP A 67 -0.91 18.75 0.24
C ASP A 67 -1.65 17.48 -0.17
N GLN A 68 -2.95 17.43 0.08
CA GLN A 68 -3.84 16.32 -0.29
C GLN A 68 -3.35 14.92 0.14
N LEU A 69 -2.59 14.85 1.23
CA LEU A 69 -2.02 13.59 1.73
C LEU A 69 -3.06 12.48 1.90
N GLY A 70 -4.22 12.83 2.47
CA GLY A 70 -5.31 11.86 2.67
C GLY A 70 -5.90 11.38 1.35
N TRP A 71 -6.08 12.27 0.39
CA TRP A 71 -6.57 11.93 -0.95
C TRP A 71 -5.64 10.95 -1.67
N TYR A 72 -4.33 11.26 -1.70
CA TYR A 72 -3.33 10.38 -2.30
C TYR A 72 -3.26 9.03 -1.61
N ALA A 73 -3.33 8.98 -0.28
CA ALA A 73 -3.28 7.73 0.46
C ALA A 73 -4.40 6.77 0.07
N VAL A 74 -5.61 7.29 -0.15
CA VAL A 74 -6.74 6.47 -0.61
C VAL A 74 -6.55 6.04 -2.07
N HIS A 75 -6.28 6.98 -2.98
CA HIS A 75 -6.25 6.68 -4.41
C HIS A 75 -5.10 5.76 -4.82
N VAL A 76 -3.89 5.97 -4.29
CA VAL A 76 -2.74 5.11 -4.59
C VAL A 76 -3.03 3.67 -4.17
N ASN A 77 -3.50 3.48 -2.95
CA ASN A 77 -3.81 2.13 -2.46
C ASN A 77 -5.01 1.50 -3.20
N ALA A 78 -6.03 2.31 -3.58
CA ALA A 78 -7.18 1.81 -4.34
C ALA A 78 -6.78 1.37 -5.76
N ASN A 79 -5.87 2.09 -6.42
CA ASN A 79 -5.36 1.71 -7.74
C ASN A 79 -4.67 0.35 -7.72
N ASP A 80 -3.87 0.06 -6.70
CA ASP A 80 -3.18 -1.22 -6.60
C ASP A 80 -4.15 -2.39 -6.36
N ILE A 81 -5.21 -2.17 -5.59
CA ILE A 81 -6.31 -3.14 -5.46
C ILE A 81 -6.99 -3.37 -6.81
N ALA A 82 -7.28 -2.28 -7.54
CA ALA A 82 -7.94 -2.35 -8.85
C ALA A 82 -7.05 -3.05 -9.91
N ALA A 83 -5.73 -2.83 -9.88
CA ALA A 83 -4.76 -3.50 -10.75
C ALA A 83 -4.79 -5.03 -10.59
N MET A 84 -5.12 -5.54 -9.40
CA MET A 84 -5.30 -6.96 -9.14
C MET A 84 -6.69 -7.50 -9.55
N GLY A 85 -7.53 -6.68 -10.22
CA GLY A 85 -8.89 -7.04 -10.60
C GLY A 85 -9.90 -7.01 -9.45
N ALA A 86 -9.53 -6.47 -8.30
CA ALA A 86 -10.35 -6.41 -7.11
C ALA A 86 -11.07 -5.07 -6.97
N THR A 87 -12.17 -5.07 -6.22
CA THR A 87 -12.90 -3.86 -5.84
C THR A 87 -12.44 -3.41 -4.46
N PRO A 88 -11.87 -2.19 -4.30
CA PRO A 88 -11.54 -1.64 -2.99
C PRO A 88 -12.79 -1.53 -2.11
N LYS A 89 -12.69 -1.88 -0.83
CA LYS A 89 -13.83 -1.91 0.11
C LYS A 89 -13.58 -1.22 1.43
N TRP A 90 -12.42 -1.44 2.03
CA TRP A 90 -12.11 -0.93 3.36
C TRP A 90 -10.75 -0.28 3.38
N PHE A 91 -10.69 0.86 4.04
CA PHE A 91 -9.45 1.63 4.19
C PHE A 91 -9.12 1.86 5.66
N LEU A 92 -7.87 1.61 6.01
CA LEU A 92 -7.29 1.99 7.29
C LEU A 92 -6.12 2.94 7.03
N SER A 93 -5.90 3.90 7.92
CA SER A 93 -4.78 4.84 7.78
C SER A 93 -3.96 4.97 9.04
N THR A 94 -2.64 5.04 8.90
CA THR A 94 -1.76 5.54 9.95
C THR A 94 -1.30 6.94 9.58
N VAL A 95 -1.67 7.94 10.38
CA VAL A 95 -1.29 9.33 10.20
C VAL A 95 -0.22 9.68 11.22
N ILE A 96 0.98 10.02 10.77
CA ILE A 96 2.11 10.38 11.61
C ILE A 96 2.47 11.84 11.35
N ALA A 97 2.44 12.68 12.37
CA ALA A 97 2.76 14.09 12.26
C ALA A 97 4.01 14.45 13.09
N PRO A 98 4.91 15.30 12.57
CA PRO A 98 6.02 15.84 13.35
C PRO A 98 5.48 16.77 14.44
N GLN A 99 6.05 16.71 15.63
CA GLN A 99 5.61 17.48 16.78
C GLN A 99 5.47 18.99 16.50
N HIS A 100 6.37 19.56 15.71
CA HIS A 100 6.38 20.99 15.40
C HIS A 100 5.29 21.43 14.40
N MET A 101 4.60 20.49 13.71
CA MET A 101 3.49 20.76 12.79
C MET A 101 2.15 20.20 13.28
N ALA A 102 2.15 19.38 14.34
CA ALA A 102 0.97 18.69 14.82
C ALA A 102 -0.05 19.67 15.45
N THR A 103 -1.08 19.99 14.69
CA THR A 103 -2.20 20.82 15.12
C THR A 103 -3.51 20.09 14.91
N PRO A 104 -4.58 20.40 15.67
CA PRO A 104 -5.92 19.84 15.39
C PRO A 104 -6.37 20.06 13.94
N ALA A 105 -6.08 21.22 13.37
CA ALA A 105 -6.45 21.56 11.99
C ALA A 105 -5.74 20.68 10.96
N LEU A 106 -4.46 20.29 11.19
CA LEU A 106 -3.74 19.39 10.30
C LEU A 106 -4.40 18.00 10.26
N PHE A 107 -4.76 17.46 11.42
CA PHE A 107 -5.43 16.16 11.50
C PHE A 107 -6.83 16.21 10.91
N ASP A 108 -7.60 17.26 11.20
CA ASP A 108 -8.92 17.47 10.61
C ASP A 108 -8.86 17.52 9.07
N GLN A 109 -7.91 18.26 8.51
CA GLN A 109 -7.66 18.31 7.07
C GLN A 109 -7.35 16.94 6.47
N ILE A 110 -6.38 16.20 7.04
CA ILE A 110 -5.96 14.91 6.51
C ILE A 110 -7.09 13.89 6.60
N LEU A 111 -7.75 13.80 7.75
CA LEU A 111 -8.87 12.86 7.95
C LEU A 111 -10.08 13.23 7.10
N GLY A 112 -10.36 14.50 6.91
CA GLY A 112 -11.40 14.99 6.00
C GLY A 112 -11.13 14.60 4.54
N GLN A 113 -9.89 14.72 4.07
CA GLN A 113 -9.47 14.29 2.73
C GLN A 113 -9.64 12.76 2.56
N ILE A 114 -9.25 11.97 3.58
CA ILE A 114 -9.44 10.50 3.58
C ILE A 114 -10.93 10.17 3.48
N GLN A 115 -11.75 10.77 4.32
CA GLN A 115 -13.19 10.52 4.34
C GLN A 115 -13.85 10.87 3.00
N GLN A 116 -13.51 12.02 2.41
CA GLN A 116 -14.07 12.44 1.12
C GLN A 116 -13.63 11.50 -0.01
N ALA A 117 -12.35 11.18 -0.11
CA ALA A 117 -11.84 10.29 -1.14
C ALA A 117 -12.43 8.87 -1.02
N CYS A 118 -12.59 8.35 0.20
CA CYS A 118 -13.27 7.09 0.42
C CYS A 118 -14.75 7.12 0.01
N ALA A 119 -15.46 8.23 0.32
CA ALA A 119 -16.85 8.40 -0.07
C ALA A 119 -17.00 8.44 -1.60
N ASP A 120 -16.14 9.16 -2.30
CA ASP A 120 -16.16 9.29 -3.77
C ASP A 120 -15.94 7.93 -4.47
N LEU A 121 -15.18 7.05 -3.86
CA LEU A 121 -14.88 5.70 -4.37
C LEU A 121 -15.77 4.59 -3.77
N ASN A 122 -16.75 4.94 -2.94
CA ASN A 122 -17.61 3.99 -2.22
C ASN A 122 -16.81 2.99 -1.36
N ILE A 123 -15.78 3.49 -0.68
CA ILE A 123 -14.90 2.76 0.25
C ILE A 123 -15.28 3.14 1.68
N THR A 124 -15.27 2.18 2.58
CA THR A 124 -15.53 2.41 4.01
C THR A 124 -14.22 2.65 4.75
N VAL A 125 -14.11 3.75 5.49
CA VAL A 125 -13.02 3.94 6.46
C VAL A 125 -13.26 2.98 7.63
N ALA A 126 -12.39 1.99 7.77
CA ALA A 126 -12.56 0.91 8.75
C ALA A 126 -11.80 1.14 10.05
N GLY A 127 -10.87 2.11 10.07
CA GLY A 127 -10.08 2.44 11.25
C GLY A 127 -8.73 3.02 10.93
N GLY A 128 -7.82 2.97 11.90
CA GLY A 128 -6.45 3.44 11.72
C GLY A 128 -5.76 3.80 13.02
N HIS A 129 -4.68 4.58 12.88
CA HIS A 129 -3.87 5.08 14.00
C HIS A 129 -3.43 6.51 13.73
N THR A 130 -3.26 7.30 14.78
CA THR A 130 -2.68 8.65 14.70
C THR A 130 -1.55 8.78 15.72
N GLU A 131 -0.44 9.40 15.31
CA GLU A 131 0.73 9.58 16.16
C GLU A 131 1.37 10.95 15.94
N ILE A 132 1.87 11.54 17.01
CA ILE A 132 2.73 12.73 17.00
C ILE A 132 4.12 12.29 17.42
N THR A 133 5.13 12.51 16.57
CA THR A 133 6.49 12.01 16.81
C THR A 133 7.56 13.05 16.52
N THR A 134 8.79 12.74 16.90
CA THR A 134 10.00 13.51 16.58
C THR A 134 10.81 12.76 15.51
N GLY A 135 11.81 13.44 14.92
CA GLY A 135 12.72 12.80 13.94
C GLY A 135 12.18 12.71 12.52
N ILE A 136 11.01 13.28 12.25
CA ILE A 136 10.48 13.50 10.90
C ILE A 136 10.26 14.99 10.65
N ASP A 137 10.30 15.42 9.39
CA ASP A 137 10.21 16.83 9.00
C ASP A 137 8.85 17.21 8.40
N ARG A 138 8.01 16.22 8.07
CA ARG A 138 6.70 16.40 7.44
C ARG A 138 5.72 15.32 7.86
N PRO A 139 4.40 15.56 7.72
CA PRO A 139 3.41 14.52 7.94
C PRO A 139 3.55 13.36 6.95
N LEU A 140 3.29 12.15 7.42
CA LEU A 140 3.26 10.93 6.62
C LEU A 140 1.88 10.27 6.79
N VAL A 141 1.34 9.71 5.71
CA VAL A 141 0.14 8.88 5.78
C VAL A 141 0.43 7.53 5.15
N VAL A 142 0.29 6.48 5.92
CA VAL A 142 0.38 5.09 5.43
C VAL A 142 -1.04 4.59 5.23
N GLY A 143 -1.41 4.31 3.99
CA GLY A 143 -2.68 3.67 3.66
C GLY A 143 -2.58 2.16 3.73
N GLN A 144 -3.67 1.52 4.15
CA GLN A 144 -3.90 0.08 4.06
C GLN A 144 -5.27 -0.12 3.44
N MET A 145 -5.31 -0.70 2.26
CA MET A 145 -6.54 -0.96 1.52
C MET A 145 -6.82 -2.45 1.47
N LEU A 146 -8.06 -2.80 1.74
CA LEU A 146 -8.57 -4.14 1.57
C LEU A 146 -9.64 -4.13 0.47
N GLY A 147 -9.58 -5.11 -0.41
CA GLY A 147 -10.54 -5.27 -1.49
C GLY A 147 -10.95 -6.72 -1.66
N GLU A 148 -11.94 -6.94 -2.50
CA GLU A 148 -12.50 -8.25 -2.79
C GLU A 148 -12.49 -8.53 -4.28
N VAL A 149 -12.21 -9.78 -4.64
CA VAL A 149 -12.34 -10.31 -6.00
C VAL A 149 -12.85 -11.74 -5.93
N ARG A 150 -13.66 -12.18 -6.91
CA ARG A 150 -14.07 -13.60 -6.99
C ARG A 150 -12.86 -14.50 -7.19
N ALA A 151 -12.87 -15.66 -6.57
CA ALA A 151 -11.86 -16.69 -6.81
C ALA A 151 -11.74 -16.98 -8.32
N GLY A 152 -10.51 -17.08 -8.81
CA GLY A 152 -10.21 -17.28 -10.22
C GLY A 152 -10.33 -16.02 -11.12
N ARG A 153 -10.60 -14.83 -10.55
CA ARG A 153 -10.64 -13.55 -11.27
C ARG A 153 -9.50 -12.60 -10.91
N VAL A 154 -8.56 -13.06 -10.11
CA VAL A 154 -7.37 -12.28 -9.75
C VAL A 154 -6.52 -12.02 -11.00
N ILE A 155 -6.16 -10.76 -11.21
CA ILE A 155 -5.20 -10.34 -12.25
C ILE A 155 -3.82 -10.29 -11.61
N ARG A 156 -2.83 -10.88 -12.28
CA ARG A 156 -1.44 -10.91 -11.81
C ARG A 156 -0.52 -10.30 -12.86
N SER A 157 0.48 -9.56 -12.42
CA SER A 157 1.52 -9.02 -13.31
C SER A 157 2.25 -10.11 -14.09
N SER A 158 2.41 -11.30 -13.52
CA SER A 158 3.01 -12.47 -14.16
C SER A 158 2.10 -13.17 -15.20
N GLY A 159 0.85 -12.73 -15.37
CA GLY A 159 -0.12 -13.31 -16.31
C GLY A 159 -0.09 -12.75 -17.72
N LEU A 160 0.65 -11.67 -17.96
CA LEU A 160 0.73 -10.98 -19.26
C LEU A 160 1.24 -11.89 -20.36
N GLN A 161 0.55 -11.85 -21.52
CA GLN A 161 0.92 -12.59 -22.74
C GLN A 161 1.06 -11.64 -23.92
N ALA A 162 1.83 -12.06 -24.92
CA ALA A 162 1.96 -11.28 -26.16
C ALA A 162 0.59 -11.19 -26.86
N GLY A 163 0.13 -9.96 -27.08
CA GLY A 163 -1.18 -9.66 -27.68
C GLY A 163 -2.22 -9.15 -26.69
N ASP A 164 -1.92 -9.12 -25.39
CA ASP A 164 -2.79 -8.49 -24.40
C ASP A 164 -2.81 -6.97 -24.61
N ALA A 165 -3.98 -6.35 -24.38
CA ALA A 165 -4.12 -4.90 -24.36
C ALA A 165 -3.68 -4.36 -23.00
N LEU A 166 -2.92 -3.26 -23.01
CA LEU A 166 -2.48 -2.51 -21.83
C LEU A 166 -3.31 -1.26 -21.67
#